data_d081c292f64cf5ee77b779e4555fee5c
#
_entry.id   d081c292f64cf5ee77b779e4555fee5c
#
_cell.length_a   1.000
_cell.length_b   1.000
_cell.length_c   1.000
_cell.angle_alpha   90.00
_cell.angle_beta   90.00
_cell.angle_gamma   90.00
#
_symmetry.space_group_name_H-M   'P 1'
#
loop_
_entity.id
_entity.type
_entity.pdbx_description
1 polymer ?
#
loop_
_entity_poly.entity_id
_entity_poly.type
_entity_poly.pdbx_seq_one_letter_code
_entity_poly.pdbx_strand_id
1 'polypeptide(L)'
;PIMPFITEEIWQKVAPLAGTQGETIMLAPYPAADPSLADPAAVAEMDWVMQFILGVRRIKGEMNIPPGKPLPVLIEHANPQDLAWLEASRPYLDFLARIESITILGVGDTAPESAIFLVGEMKVLIPMAGLIDKDAELKRLAKEIARIQADVERTRAKLTNPSFVDKAPAAVVQKERDKIAEQETALAKLRQQEQKIRAL
;
A
#
# COMPACT_ATOMS: atom_id res chain seq x y z
N PRO A 1 31.67 -1.64 1.56
CA PRO A 1 31.82 -2.24 2.90
C PRO A 1 30.67 -3.15 3.32
N ILE A 2 29.49 -3.03 2.69
CA ILE A 2 28.33 -3.89 2.92
C ILE A 2 28.16 -4.80 1.71
N MET A 3 28.07 -6.13 1.94
CA MET A 3 27.98 -7.17 0.88
C MET A 3 29.16 -7.16 -0.11
N PRO A 4 30.40 -7.35 0.35
CA PRO A 4 31.60 -7.11 -0.44
C PRO A 4 31.73 -8.00 -1.69
N PHE A 5 31.22 -9.23 -1.66
CA PHE A 5 31.35 -10.16 -2.79
C PHE A 5 30.41 -9.79 -3.95
N ILE A 6 29.15 -9.51 -3.68
CA ILE A 6 28.20 -9.14 -4.73
C ILE A 6 28.50 -7.76 -5.32
N THR A 7 28.96 -6.81 -4.51
CA THR A 7 29.36 -5.49 -5.00
C THR A 7 30.59 -5.56 -5.89
N GLU A 8 31.54 -6.42 -5.57
CA GLU A 8 32.69 -6.68 -6.43
C GLU A 8 32.29 -7.29 -7.78
N GLU A 9 31.44 -8.31 -7.76
CA GLU A 9 30.97 -8.95 -9.00
C GLU A 9 30.23 -7.95 -9.91
N ILE A 10 29.38 -7.08 -9.33
CA ILE A 10 28.71 -6.01 -10.06
C ILE A 10 29.71 -5.00 -10.58
N TRP A 11 30.68 -4.58 -9.76
CA TRP A 11 31.66 -3.58 -10.11
C TRP A 11 32.53 -4.03 -11.29
N GLN A 12 33.00 -5.28 -11.31
CA GLN A 12 33.79 -5.84 -12.41
C GLN A 12 33.05 -5.78 -13.77
N LYS A 13 31.72 -5.79 -13.76
CA LYS A 13 30.89 -5.70 -14.97
C LYS A 13 30.52 -4.25 -15.35
N VAL A 14 30.28 -3.41 -14.35
CA VAL A 14 29.75 -2.05 -14.57
C VAL A 14 30.85 -1.01 -14.72
N ALA A 15 31.95 -1.14 -13.97
CA ALA A 15 33.05 -0.17 -14.00
C ALA A 15 33.64 0.07 -15.42
N PRO A 16 33.90 -0.96 -16.24
CA PRO A 16 34.35 -0.73 -17.62
C PRO A 16 33.32 0.05 -18.47
N LEU A 17 32.02 -0.21 -18.27
CA LEU A 17 30.96 0.50 -19.00
C LEU A 17 30.84 1.97 -18.57
N ALA A 18 31.17 2.26 -17.33
CA ALA A 18 31.21 3.63 -16.78
C ALA A 18 32.57 4.34 -17.04
N GLY A 19 33.51 3.67 -17.72
CA GLY A 19 34.86 4.23 -17.94
C GLY A 19 35.73 4.27 -16.68
N THR A 20 35.34 3.59 -15.61
CA THR A 20 36.06 3.52 -14.35
C THR A 20 37.12 2.38 -14.44
N GLN A 21 38.34 2.68 -14.02
CA GLN A 21 39.43 1.70 -14.02
C GLN A 21 39.83 1.30 -12.58
N GLY A 22 40.30 0.08 -12.42
CA GLY A 22 40.80 -0.44 -11.14
C GLY A 22 40.77 -1.99 -11.13
N GLU A 23 41.50 -2.61 -10.23
CA GLU A 23 41.49 -4.05 -10.06
C GLU A 23 40.28 -4.56 -9.28
N THR A 24 39.82 -3.79 -8.30
CA THR A 24 38.76 -4.15 -7.38
C THR A 24 38.12 -2.91 -6.78
N ILE A 25 36.80 -2.96 -6.52
CA ILE A 25 36.07 -1.90 -5.82
C ILE A 25 36.64 -1.64 -4.41
N MET A 26 37.28 -2.64 -3.81
CA MET A 26 37.85 -2.54 -2.46
C MET A 26 39.03 -1.55 -2.38
N LEU A 27 39.74 -1.34 -3.47
CA LEU A 27 40.82 -0.36 -3.56
C LEU A 27 40.39 0.97 -4.12
N ALA A 28 39.15 1.06 -4.62
CA ALA A 28 38.62 2.31 -5.10
C ALA A 28 38.36 3.30 -3.94
N PRO A 29 38.54 4.61 -4.17
CA PRO A 29 38.19 5.60 -3.16
C PRO A 29 36.69 5.52 -2.83
N TYR A 30 36.35 5.70 -1.54
CA TYR A 30 34.95 5.75 -1.14
C TYR A 30 34.27 6.94 -1.81
N PRO A 31 33.07 6.76 -2.40
CA PRO A 31 32.39 7.85 -3.11
C PRO A 31 32.16 9.06 -2.20
N ALA A 32 32.58 10.22 -2.66
CA ALA A 32 32.23 11.50 -2.04
C ALA A 32 30.98 12.05 -2.70
N ALA A 33 30.10 12.67 -1.90
CA ALA A 33 28.92 13.32 -2.44
C ALA A 33 29.32 14.49 -3.34
N ASP A 34 28.78 14.53 -4.54
CA ASP A 34 28.94 15.66 -5.47
C ASP A 34 27.62 16.43 -5.56
N PRO A 35 27.52 17.60 -4.89
CA PRO A 35 26.30 18.41 -4.94
C PRO A 35 25.93 18.91 -6.34
N SER A 36 26.89 18.94 -7.28
CA SER A 36 26.60 19.39 -8.65
C SER A 36 25.75 18.40 -9.43
N LEU A 37 25.68 17.14 -8.99
CA LEU A 37 24.83 16.10 -9.57
C LEU A 37 23.40 16.11 -9.01
N ALA A 38 23.14 16.93 -7.99
CA ALA A 38 21.80 17.06 -7.44
C ALA A 38 20.91 17.86 -8.39
N ASP A 39 19.76 17.29 -8.74
CA ASP A 39 18.72 17.96 -9.53
C ASP A 39 17.46 18.14 -8.66
N PRO A 40 17.27 19.32 -8.05
CA PRO A 40 16.10 19.60 -7.22
C PRO A 40 14.77 19.48 -7.97
N ALA A 41 14.76 19.76 -9.27
CA ALA A 41 13.54 19.65 -10.08
C ALA A 41 13.15 18.19 -10.27
N ALA A 42 14.10 17.33 -10.59
CA ALA A 42 13.87 15.88 -10.69
C ALA A 42 13.45 15.28 -9.34
N VAL A 43 14.03 15.73 -8.23
CA VAL A 43 13.61 15.30 -6.88
C VAL A 43 12.16 15.70 -6.62
N ALA A 44 11.78 16.95 -6.91
CA ALA A 44 10.41 17.42 -6.71
C ALA A 44 9.38 16.63 -7.57
N GLU A 45 9.72 16.34 -8.83
CA GLU A 45 8.90 15.52 -9.71
C GLU A 45 8.72 14.10 -9.15
N MET A 46 9.81 13.46 -8.72
CA MET A 46 9.75 12.11 -8.16
C MET A 46 8.98 12.05 -6.84
N ASP A 47 9.11 13.07 -5.99
CA ASP A 47 8.33 13.18 -4.76
C ASP A 47 6.83 13.29 -5.06
N TRP A 48 6.46 14.07 -6.06
CA TRP A 48 5.08 14.20 -6.54
C TRP A 48 4.55 12.84 -7.06
N VAL A 49 5.32 12.15 -7.89
CA VAL A 49 4.97 10.81 -8.41
C VAL A 49 4.77 9.82 -7.27
N MET A 50 5.67 9.81 -6.29
CA MET A 50 5.56 8.95 -5.11
C MET A 50 4.30 9.25 -4.29
N GLN A 51 3.99 10.53 -4.04
CA GLN A 51 2.77 10.93 -3.31
C GLN A 51 1.51 10.46 -4.04
N PHE A 52 1.47 10.61 -5.36
CA PHE A 52 0.35 10.14 -6.18
C PHE A 52 0.15 8.62 -6.05
N ILE A 53 1.21 7.84 -6.26
CA ILE A 53 1.17 6.39 -6.17
C ILE A 53 0.77 5.92 -4.77
N LEU A 54 1.34 6.53 -3.73
CA LEU A 54 1.03 6.20 -2.34
C LEU A 54 -0.42 6.54 -1.99
N GLY A 55 -0.95 7.66 -2.48
CA GLY A 55 -2.36 8.04 -2.31
C GLY A 55 -3.32 7.00 -2.90
N VAL A 56 -3.08 6.58 -4.14
CA VAL A 56 -3.88 5.52 -4.78
C VAL A 56 -3.79 4.20 -4.02
N ARG A 57 -2.58 3.80 -3.63
CA ARG A 57 -2.37 2.55 -2.87
C ARG A 57 -3.03 2.57 -1.50
N ARG A 58 -3.01 3.73 -0.81
CA ARG A 58 -3.69 3.92 0.47
C ARG A 58 -5.18 3.72 0.33
N ILE A 59 -5.82 4.36 -0.65
CA ILE A 59 -7.27 4.19 -0.90
C ILE A 59 -7.58 2.73 -1.25
N LYS A 60 -6.77 2.07 -2.10
CA LYS A 60 -6.94 0.64 -2.36
C LYS A 60 -6.91 -0.20 -1.08
N GLY A 61 -5.98 0.10 -0.17
CA GLY A 61 -5.88 -0.59 1.12
C GLY A 61 -7.06 -0.33 2.04
N GLU A 62 -7.47 0.94 2.19
CA GLU A 62 -8.59 1.35 3.06
C GLU A 62 -9.92 0.75 2.59
N MET A 63 -10.09 0.61 1.27
CA MET A 63 -11.31 0.08 0.65
C MET A 63 -11.23 -1.41 0.31
N ASN A 64 -10.16 -2.10 0.70
CA ASN A 64 -9.90 -3.51 0.36
C ASN A 64 -9.97 -3.83 -1.15
N ILE A 65 -9.57 -2.89 -1.98
CA ILE A 65 -9.48 -3.11 -3.43
C ILE A 65 -8.21 -3.91 -3.71
N PRO A 66 -8.27 -5.01 -4.48
CA PRO A 66 -7.09 -5.77 -4.83
C PRO A 66 -6.00 -4.89 -5.48
N PRO A 67 -4.72 -5.00 -5.07
CA PRO A 67 -3.64 -4.15 -5.59
C PRO A 67 -3.52 -4.15 -7.12
N GLY A 68 -3.82 -5.29 -7.75
CA GLY A 68 -3.76 -5.44 -9.21
C GLY A 68 -4.99 -4.90 -9.97
N LYS A 69 -6.08 -4.52 -9.28
CA LYS A 69 -7.28 -3.99 -9.95
C LYS A 69 -6.99 -2.60 -10.51
N PRO A 70 -7.16 -2.37 -11.84
CA PRO A 70 -7.06 -1.03 -12.40
C PRO A 70 -8.17 -0.12 -11.89
N LEU A 71 -7.87 1.18 -11.73
CA LEU A 71 -8.82 2.17 -11.24
C LEU A 71 -8.89 3.37 -12.16
N PRO A 72 -10.09 3.89 -12.48
CA PRO A 72 -10.24 5.20 -13.07
C PRO A 72 -9.91 6.27 -12.01
N VAL A 73 -9.27 7.34 -12.45
CA VAL A 73 -8.88 8.48 -11.62
C VAL A 73 -9.41 9.75 -12.25
N LEU A 74 -10.02 10.59 -11.42
CA LEU A 74 -10.44 11.94 -11.80
C LEU A 74 -9.54 12.95 -11.09
N ILE A 75 -9.24 14.06 -11.73
CA ILE A 75 -8.35 15.08 -11.21
C ILE A 75 -9.05 16.43 -11.25
N GLU A 76 -9.01 17.13 -10.12
CA GLU A 76 -9.45 18.51 -9.97
C GLU A 76 -8.30 19.41 -9.51
N HIS A 77 -8.35 20.69 -9.89
CA HIS A 77 -7.41 21.72 -9.43
C HIS A 77 -5.94 21.44 -9.77
N ALA A 78 -5.68 20.71 -10.85
CA ALA A 78 -4.31 20.53 -11.33
C ALA A 78 -3.77 21.85 -11.89
N ASN A 79 -2.58 22.25 -11.45
CA ASN A 79 -1.86 23.36 -12.04
C ASN A 79 -1.09 22.91 -13.30
N PRO A 80 -0.51 23.83 -14.09
CA PRO A 80 0.22 23.44 -15.31
C PRO A 80 1.41 22.51 -15.07
N GLN A 81 2.06 22.59 -13.89
CA GLN A 81 3.16 21.72 -13.53
C GLN A 81 2.67 20.30 -13.21
N ASP A 82 1.54 20.19 -12.50
CA ASP A 82 0.91 18.88 -12.24
C ASP A 82 0.55 18.18 -13.56
N LEU A 83 0.00 18.90 -14.53
CA LEU A 83 -0.35 18.35 -15.84
C LEU A 83 0.88 17.90 -16.62
N ALA A 84 1.98 18.67 -16.58
CA ALA A 84 3.23 18.27 -17.20
C ALA A 84 3.82 17.01 -16.60
N TRP A 85 3.81 16.89 -15.26
CA TRP A 85 4.28 15.71 -14.55
C TRP A 85 3.37 14.48 -14.75
N LEU A 86 2.05 14.70 -14.85
CA LEU A 86 1.12 13.63 -15.20
C LEU A 86 1.43 13.02 -16.56
N GLU A 87 1.71 13.86 -17.55
CA GLU A 87 2.02 13.41 -18.91
C GLU A 87 3.37 12.68 -18.94
N ALA A 88 4.42 13.31 -18.37
CA ALA A 88 5.77 12.76 -18.36
C ALA A 88 5.86 11.43 -17.59
N SER A 89 5.16 11.33 -16.45
CA SER A 89 5.23 10.17 -15.56
C SER A 89 4.13 9.14 -15.78
N ARG A 90 3.29 9.32 -16.82
CA ARG A 90 2.14 8.45 -17.13
C ARG A 90 2.47 6.95 -17.10
N PRO A 91 3.55 6.45 -17.72
CA PRO A 91 3.88 5.02 -17.71
C PRO A 91 4.13 4.47 -16.31
N TYR A 92 4.74 5.28 -15.42
CA TYR A 92 4.99 4.89 -14.02
C TYR A 92 3.69 4.83 -13.22
N LEU A 93 2.80 5.81 -13.41
CA LEU A 93 1.51 5.88 -12.72
C LEU A 93 0.62 4.68 -13.13
N ASP A 94 0.51 4.41 -14.42
CA ASP A 94 -0.27 3.29 -14.94
C ASP A 94 0.25 1.94 -14.44
N PHE A 95 1.56 1.75 -14.43
CA PHE A 95 2.17 0.49 -14.01
C PHE A 95 2.17 0.29 -12.49
N LEU A 96 2.62 1.30 -11.72
CA LEU A 96 2.87 1.17 -10.27
C LEU A 96 1.61 1.37 -9.43
N ALA A 97 0.69 2.23 -9.87
CA ALA A 97 -0.59 2.47 -9.20
C ALA A 97 -1.75 1.68 -9.82
N ARG A 98 -1.53 1.01 -10.96
CA ARG A 98 -2.57 0.30 -11.72
C ARG A 98 -3.75 1.22 -12.03
N ILE A 99 -3.46 2.26 -12.80
CA ILE A 99 -4.46 3.21 -13.27
C ILE A 99 -5.02 2.73 -14.59
N GLU A 100 -6.34 2.80 -14.72
CA GLU A 100 -7.07 2.47 -15.96
C GLU A 100 -7.18 3.67 -16.87
N SER A 101 -7.57 4.81 -16.28
CA SER A 101 -7.75 6.07 -16.99
C SER A 101 -7.51 7.25 -16.04
N ILE A 102 -7.08 8.38 -16.60
CA ILE A 102 -7.04 9.67 -15.90
C ILE A 102 -7.90 10.63 -16.69
N THR A 103 -8.87 11.25 -16.01
CA THR A 103 -9.73 12.30 -16.57
C THR A 103 -9.56 13.57 -15.76
N ILE A 104 -9.26 14.68 -16.43
CA ILE A 104 -9.14 15.99 -15.80
C ILE A 104 -10.52 16.64 -15.84
N LEU A 105 -11.05 17.00 -14.68
CA LEU A 105 -12.34 17.68 -14.57
C LEU A 105 -12.16 19.18 -14.79
N GLY A 106 -13.03 19.74 -15.61
CA GLY A 106 -13.11 21.17 -15.88
C GLY A 106 -13.90 21.93 -14.82
N VAL A 107 -13.88 23.25 -14.94
CA VAL A 107 -14.71 24.13 -14.09
C VAL A 107 -16.19 23.90 -14.39
N GLY A 108 -16.92 23.38 -13.40
CA GLY A 108 -18.37 23.06 -13.53
C GLY A 108 -18.66 21.59 -13.74
N ASP A 109 -17.68 20.73 -13.93
CA ASP A 109 -17.88 19.30 -13.94
C ASP A 109 -18.22 18.81 -12.52
N THR A 110 -19.13 17.85 -12.43
CA THR A 110 -19.52 17.23 -11.15
C THR A 110 -18.87 15.89 -11.02
N ALA A 111 -18.00 15.76 -10.03
CA ALA A 111 -17.42 14.46 -9.70
C ALA A 111 -18.49 13.54 -9.07
N PRO A 112 -18.53 12.26 -9.43
CA PRO A 112 -19.33 11.27 -8.71
C PRO A 112 -18.80 11.09 -7.28
N GLU A 113 -19.56 10.39 -6.45
CA GLU A 113 -19.09 10.02 -5.11
C GLU A 113 -17.75 9.29 -5.20
N SER A 114 -16.72 9.87 -4.60
CA SER A 114 -15.33 9.47 -4.80
C SER A 114 -14.56 9.49 -3.49
N ALA A 115 -13.60 8.56 -3.36
CA ALA A 115 -12.55 8.69 -2.35
C ALA A 115 -11.53 9.72 -2.84
N ILE A 116 -11.09 10.61 -1.94
CA ILE A 116 -10.27 11.78 -2.30
C ILE A 116 -8.95 11.75 -1.54
N PHE A 117 -7.86 12.10 -2.24
CA PHE A 117 -6.61 12.49 -1.61
C PHE A 117 -5.98 13.68 -2.35
N LEU A 118 -5.03 14.32 -1.69
CA LEU A 118 -4.35 15.50 -2.22
C LEU A 118 -2.90 15.18 -2.59
N VAL A 119 -2.45 15.79 -3.69
CA VAL A 119 -1.04 15.88 -4.06
C VAL A 119 -0.75 17.37 -4.24
N GLY A 120 -0.13 17.98 -3.24
CA GLY A 120 -0.10 19.44 -3.16
C GLY A 120 -1.52 20.01 -3.04
N GLU A 121 -1.90 20.89 -3.98
CA GLU A 121 -3.26 21.45 -4.09
C GLU A 121 -4.18 20.66 -5.03
N MET A 122 -3.59 19.80 -5.86
CA MET A 122 -4.32 18.96 -6.78
C MET A 122 -5.14 17.92 -6.02
N LYS A 123 -6.43 17.79 -6.35
CA LYS A 123 -7.29 16.73 -5.82
C LYS A 123 -7.32 15.55 -6.78
N VAL A 124 -7.07 14.38 -6.23
CA VAL A 124 -7.17 13.11 -6.94
C VAL A 124 -8.37 12.35 -6.39
N LEU A 125 -9.31 12.04 -7.26
CA LEU A 125 -10.57 11.42 -6.91
C LEU A 125 -10.64 10.02 -7.55
N ILE A 126 -11.03 9.04 -6.76
CA ILE A 126 -11.27 7.67 -7.22
C ILE A 126 -12.75 7.38 -7.08
N PRO A 127 -13.51 7.31 -8.19
CA PRO A 127 -14.94 7.03 -8.16
C PRO A 127 -15.24 5.73 -7.43
N MET A 128 -16.17 5.75 -6.50
CA MET A 128 -16.51 4.57 -5.69
C MET A 128 -17.49 3.63 -6.41
N ALA A 129 -18.23 4.15 -7.38
CA ALA A 129 -19.21 3.36 -8.15
C ALA A 129 -18.51 2.25 -8.95
N GLY A 130 -18.96 1.01 -8.75
CA GLY A 130 -18.43 -0.18 -9.46
C GLY A 130 -17.06 -0.68 -9.00
N LEU A 131 -16.40 -0.02 -8.03
CA LEU A 131 -15.12 -0.47 -7.51
C LEU A 131 -15.23 -1.63 -6.53
N ILE A 132 -16.28 -1.65 -5.76
CA ILE A 132 -16.57 -2.71 -4.80
C ILE A 132 -17.61 -3.61 -5.45
N ASP A 133 -17.21 -4.83 -5.79
CA ASP A 133 -18.17 -5.92 -5.97
C ASP A 133 -18.75 -6.22 -4.58
N LYS A 134 -19.89 -5.56 -4.30
CA LYS A 134 -20.56 -5.60 -3.01
C LYS A 134 -20.82 -7.04 -2.58
N ASP A 135 -21.27 -7.88 -3.50
CA ASP A 135 -21.61 -9.28 -3.20
C ASP A 135 -20.35 -10.12 -2.96
N ALA A 136 -19.30 -9.94 -3.76
CA ALA A 136 -18.03 -10.64 -3.57
C ALA A 136 -17.37 -10.23 -2.25
N GLU A 137 -17.37 -8.94 -1.91
CA GLU A 137 -16.76 -8.45 -0.67
C GLU A 137 -17.56 -8.86 0.56
N LEU A 138 -18.90 -8.80 0.53
CA LEU A 138 -19.74 -9.32 1.61
C LEU A 138 -19.52 -10.83 1.82
N LYS A 139 -19.37 -11.59 0.73
CA LYS A 139 -19.08 -13.03 0.81
C LYS A 139 -17.70 -13.31 1.40
N ARG A 140 -16.69 -12.50 1.05
CA ARG A 140 -15.34 -12.58 1.63
C ARG A 140 -15.36 -12.26 3.13
N LEU A 141 -16.00 -11.16 3.53
CA LEU A 141 -16.12 -10.75 4.94
C LEU A 141 -16.87 -11.80 5.75
N ALA A 142 -17.99 -12.34 5.26
CA ALA A 142 -18.73 -13.38 5.92
C ALA A 142 -17.89 -14.65 6.17
N LYS A 143 -17.08 -15.06 5.18
CA LYS A 143 -16.16 -16.20 5.32
C LYS A 143 -15.08 -15.95 6.38
N GLU A 144 -14.50 -14.74 6.40
CA GLU A 144 -13.47 -14.39 7.36
C GLU A 144 -14.03 -14.27 8.78
N ILE A 145 -15.20 -13.66 8.94
CA ILE A 145 -15.93 -13.59 10.22
C ILE A 145 -16.21 -14.99 10.74
N ALA A 146 -16.75 -15.88 9.91
CA ALA A 146 -17.04 -17.27 10.31
C ALA A 146 -15.77 -18.01 10.73
N ARG A 147 -14.64 -17.82 10.05
CA ARG A 147 -13.36 -18.44 10.39
C ARG A 147 -12.88 -18.00 11.78
N ILE A 148 -12.86 -16.67 12.04
CA ILE A 148 -12.40 -16.15 13.33
C ILE A 148 -13.37 -16.53 14.45
N GLN A 149 -14.68 -16.52 14.20
CA GLN A 149 -15.67 -17.00 15.19
C GLN A 149 -15.42 -18.45 15.60
N ALA A 150 -15.19 -19.35 14.63
CA ALA A 150 -14.87 -20.75 14.92
C ALA A 150 -13.57 -20.90 15.72
N ASP A 151 -12.57 -20.03 15.48
CA ASP A 151 -11.33 -20.03 16.25
C ASP A 151 -11.54 -19.54 17.68
N VAL A 152 -12.36 -18.49 17.87
CA VAL A 152 -12.74 -17.99 19.20
C VAL A 152 -13.47 -19.08 20.00
N GLU A 153 -14.45 -19.73 19.40
CA GLU A 153 -15.21 -20.81 20.05
C GLU A 153 -14.30 -21.99 20.46
N ARG A 154 -13.38 -22.39 19.58
CA ARG A 154 -12.39 -23.43 19.91
C ARG A 154 -11.50 -23.04 21.08
N THR A 155 -11.04 -21.79 21.11
CA THR A 155 -10.18 -21.29 22.18
C THR A 155 -10.96 -21.14 23.51
N ARG A 156 -12.21 -20.68 23.45
CA ARG A 156 -13.11 -20.64 24.61
C ARG A 156 -13.36 -22.06 25.18
N ALA A 157 -13.66 -23.04 24.32
CA ALA A 157 -13.85 -24.41 24.73
C ALA A 157 -12.61 -24.99 25.43
N LYS A 158 -11.39 -24.62 25.00
CA LYS A 158 -10.17 -25.01 25.73
C LYS A 158 -10.11 -24.38 27.12
N LEU A 159 -10.45 -23.09 27.25
CA LEU A 159 -10.40 -22.34 28.50
C LEU A 159 -11.53 -22.74 29.49
N THR A 160 -12.61 -23.34 29.02
CA THR A 160 -13.67 -23.90 29.86
C THR A 160 -13.38 -25.32 30.31
N ASN A 161 -12.36 -25.97 29.74
CA ASN A 161 -11.98 -27.34 30.14
C ASN A 161 -11.08 -27.31 31.40
N PRO A 162 -11.55 -27.77 32.56
CA PRO A 162 -10.77 -27.77 33.81
C PRO A 162 -9.44 -28.52 33.65
N SER A 163 -9.43 -29.65 32.91
CA SER A 163 -8.21 -30.42 32.69
C SER A 163 -7.12 -29.65 31.94
N PHE A 164 -7.48 -28.62 31.16
CA PHE A 164 -6.52 -27.75 30.51
C PHE A 164 -6.08 -26.62 31.44
N VAL A 165 -7.03 -25.95 32.09
CA VAL A 165 -6.75 -24.76 32.91
C VAL A 165 -5.92 -25.13 34.14
N ASP A 166 -6.20 -26.29 34.77
CA ASP A 166 -5.51 -26.71 36.00
C ASP A 166 -4.12 -27.31 35.73
N LYS A 167 -3.87 -27.85 34.51
CA LYS A 167 -2.59 -28.49 34.16
C LYS A 167 -1.66 -27.63 33.32
N ALA A 168 -2.18 -26.65 32.62
CA ALA A 168 -1.36 -25.78 31.77
C ALA A 168 -0.64 -24.69 32.59
N PRO A 169 0.59 -24.30 32.23
CA PRO A 169 1.27 -23.14 32.84
C PRO A 169 0.41 -21.88 32.72
N ALA A 170 0.39 -21.06 33.78
CA ALA A 170 -0.42 -19.83 33.82
C ALA A 170 -0.16 -18.89 32.60
N ALA A 171 1.09 -18.83 32.14
CA ALA A 171 1.46 -18.05 30.96
C ALA A 171 0.77 -18.55 29.66
N VAL A 172 0.52 -19.86 29.53
CA VAL A 172 -0.18 -20.43 28.37
C VAL A 172 -1.66 -20.11 28.44
N VAL A 173 -2.27 -20.22 29.61
CA VAL A 173 -3.67 -19.86 29.83
C VAL A 173 -3.89 -18.36 29.55
N GLN A 174 -2.97 -17.50 30.00
CA GLN A 174 -3.04 -16.07 29.74
C GLN A 174 -2.92 -15.77 28.24
N LYS A 175 -1.99 -16.41 27.55
CA LYS A 175 -1.82 -16.25 26.09
C LYS A 175 -3.09 -16.61 25.30
N GLU A 176 -3.80 -17.68 25.70
CA GLU A 176 -5.06 -18.04 25.04
C GLU A 176 -6.19 -17.02 25.35
N ARG A 177 -6.19 -16.40 26.53
CA ARG A 177 -7.12 -15.29 26.86
C ARG A 177 -6.83 -14.04 26.03
N ASP A 178 -5.56 -13.65 25.93
CA ASP A 178 -5.14 -12.50 25.13
C ASP A 178 -5.49 -12.70 23.65
N LYS A 179 -5.30 -13.90 23.15
CA LYS A 179 -5.69 -14.29 21.79
C LYS A 179 -7.20 -14.12 21.53
N ILE A 180 -8.06 -14.51 22.49
CA ILE A 180 -9.51 -14.28 22.37
C ILE A 180 -9.80 -12.78 22.29
N ALA A 181 -9.21 -11.95 23.15
CA ALA A 181 -9.45 -10.52 23.17
C ALA A 181 -9.03 -9.84 21.84
N GLU A 182 -7.89 -10.26 21.28
CA GLU A 182 -7.45 -9.80 19.97
C GLU A 182 -8.41 -10.22 18.85
N GLN A 183 -8.85 -11.46 18.86
CA GLN A 183 -9.79 -12.00 17.86
C GLN A 183 -11.18 -11.37 17.96
N GLU A 184 -11.69 -11.08 19.14
CA GLU A 184 -12.96 -10.37 19.36
C GLU A 184 -12.88 -8.92 18.86
N THR A 185 -11.73 -8.26 19.07
CA THR A 185 -11.47 -6.93 18.52
C THR A 185 -11.46 -6.95 16.97
N ALA A 186 -10.82 -7.95 16.39
CA ALA A 186 -10.81 -8.15 14.93
C ALA A 186 -12.23 -8.42 14.39
N LEU A 187 -13.03 -9.26 15.07
CA LEU A 187 -14.43 -9.52 14.71
C LEU A 187 -15.28 -8.25 14.73
N ALA A 188 -15.11 -7.41 15.74
CA ALA A 188 -15.84 -6.15 15.83
C ALA A 188 -15.53 -5.23 14.62
N LYS A 189 -14.27 -5.12 14.23
CA LYS A 189 -13.82 -4.35 13.07
C LYS A 189 -14.39 -4.91 11.76
N LEU A 190 -14.34 -6.22 11.56
CA LEU A 190 -14.87 -6.86 10.36
C LEU A 190 -16.40 -6.71 10.24
N ARG A 191 -17.14 -6.81 11.35
CA ARG A 191 -18.59 -6.57 11.36
C ARG A 191 -18.92 -5.11 11.05
N GLN A 192 -18.16 -4.16 11.57
CA GLN A 192 -18.34 -2.75 11.24
C GLN A 192 -18.10 -2.50 9.74
N GLN A 193 -17.09 -3.14 9.18
CA GLN A 193 -16.79 -3.06 7.75
C GLN A 193 -17.94 -3.68 6.92
N GLU A 194 -18.44 -4.85 7.31
CA GLU A 194 -19.59 -5.50 6.66
C GLU A 194 -20.80 -4.57 6.64
N GLN A 195 -21.11 -3.90 7.77
CA GLN A 195 -22.22 -2.94 7.84
C GLN A 195 -22.03 -1.75 6.90
N LYS A 196 -20.80 -1.19 6.81
CA LYS A 196 -20.48 -0.11 5.87
C LYS A 196 -20.70 -0.54 4.42
N ILE A 197 -20.24 -1.74 4.04
CA ILE A 197 -20.42 -2.27 2.68
C ILE A 197 -21.90 -2.52 2.36
N ARG A 198 -22.69 -2.97 3.34
CA ARG A 198 -24.15 -3.14 3.15
C ARG A 198 -24.89 -1.82 2.94
N ALA A 199 -24.37 -0.73 3.51
CA ALA A 199 -24.97 0.59 3.43
C ALA A 199 -24.61 1.37 2.14
N LEU A 200 -23.57 0.93 1.40
CA LEU A 200 -23.23 1.41 0.05
C LEU A 200 -24.24 0.87 -0.98
#